data_9073d0a616af3058b02d16cc35366644
#
_entry.id   9073d0a616af3058b02d16cc35366644
#
_cell.length_a   1.000
_cell.length_b   1.000
_cell.length_c   1.000
_cell.angle_alpha   90.00
_cell.angle_beta   90.00
_cell.angle_gamma   90.00
#
_symmetry.space_group_name_H-M   'P 1'
#
loop_
_entity.id
_entity.type
_entity.pdbx_description
1 polymer ?
#
loop_
_entity_poly.entity_id
_entity_poly.type
_entity_poly.pdbx_seq_one_letter_code
_entity_poly.pdbx_strand_id
1 'polypeptide(L)'
;MIVDKKLKNYFINLMISEDQAIGIYEAEVFLNILPKDIFRKILLEEISHERELIRIIDEMNWKLSGQQVLLLKLNRILGWGIGILLSIIPKRLCFIFHQTGEIKAANDYIKLKSFIDQHNYFESFLSTKVKTILDKIIENEKLHSDTFRTLSANQF
;
A
#
# COMPACT_ATOMS: atom_id res chain seq x y z
N MET A 1 11.58 16.91 -17.12
CA MET A 1 11.77 15.59 -17.79
C MET A 1 12.42 14.52 -16.89
N ILE A 2 13.54 14.72 -16.21
CA ILE A 2 14.15 13.70 -15.31
C ILE A 2 13.35 13.56 -14.01
N VAL A 3 12.94 14.65 -13.40
CA VAL A 3 12.16 14.67 -12.16
C VAL A 3 10.81 13.99 -12.36
N ASP A 4 10.15 14.23 -13.49
CA ASP A 4 8.92 13.59 -13.93
C ASP A 4 9.00 12.06 -13.94
N LYS A 5 10.05 11.52 -14.56
CA LYS A 5 10.26 10.07 -14.61
C LYS A 5 10.46 9.48 -13.21
N LYS A 6 11.17 10.19 -12.34
CA LYS A 6 11.43 9.73 -10.98
C LYS A 6 10.15 9.75 -10.14
N LEU A 7 9.37 10.83 -10.25
CA LEU A 7 8.09 10.94 -9.56
C LEU A 7 7.10 9.84 -10.02
N LYS A 8 6.96 9.67 -11.34
CA LYS A 8 6.15 8.58 -11.91
C LYS A 8 6.57 7.21 -11.36
N ASN A 9 7.87 6.94 -11.29
CA ASN A 9 8.37 5.68 -10.75
C ASN A 9 8.04 5.49 -9.27
N TYR A 10 8.03 6.56 -8.45
CA TYR A 10 7.57 6.48 -7.07
C TYR A 10 6.12 6.01 -6.99
N PHE A 11 5.21 6.63 -7.75
CA PHE A 11 3.80 6.23 -7.79
C PHE A 11 3.61 4.79 -8.25
N ILE A 12 4.31 4.38 -9.31
CA ILE A 12 4.23 3.00 -9.81
C ILE A 12 4.75 1.99 -8.78
N ASN A 13 5.84 2.29 -8.08
CA ASN A 13 6.36 1.40 -7.04
C ASN A 13 5.39 1.28 -5.86
N LEU A 14 4.71 2.36 -5.47
CA LEU A 14 3.66 2.30 -4.46
C LEU A 14 2.49 1.44 -4.93
N MET A 15 2.00 1.63 -6.16
CA MET A 15 0.93 0.78 -6.71
C MET A 15 1.31 -0.70 -6.70
N ILE A 16 2.56 -1.04 -7.03
CA ILE A 16 3.05 -2.42 -6.97
C ILE A 16 3.00 -2.96 -5.54
N SER A 17 3.33 -2.11 -4.54
CA SER A 17 3.24 -2.49 -3.13
C SER A 17 1.79 -2.70 -2.69
N GLU A 18 0.88 -1.79 -3.09
CA GLU A 18 -0.56 -1.93 -2.81
C GLU A 18 -1.14 -3.21 -3.43
N ASP A 19 -0.85 -3.48 -4.71
CA ASP A 19 -1.30 -4.71 -5.36
C ASP A 19 -0.83 -5.97 -4.62
N GLN A 20 0.40 -5.95 -4.11
CA GLN A 20 0.92 -7.06 -3.32
C GLN A 20 0.19 -7.17 -1.97
N ALA A 21 -0.03 -6.06 -1.26
CA ALA A 21 -0.75 -6.02 0.01
C ALA A 21 -2.20 -6.50 -0.17
N ILE A 22 -2.91 -6.00 -1.19
CA ILE A 22 -4.25 -6.44 -1.53
C ILE A 22 -4.27 -7.97 -1.75
N GLY A 23 -3.31 -8.52 -2.51
CA GLY A 23 -3.22 -9.96 -2.73
C GLY A 23 -3.04 -10.75 -1.43
N ILE A 24 -2.21 -10.27 -0.50
CA ILE A 24 -2.01 -10.89 0.81
C ILE A 24 -3.33 -10.90 1.60
N TYR A 25 -3.97 -9.75 1.76
CA TYR A 25 -5.21 -9.63 2.52
C TYR A 25 -6.40 -10.36 1.87
N GLU A 26 -6.49 -10.40 0.54
CA GLU A 26 -7.49 -11.22 -0.17
C GLU A 26 -7.38 -12.71 0.19
N ALA A 27 -6.15 -13.25 0.18
CA ALA A 27 -5.91 -14.65 0.53
C ALA A 27 -6.29 -14.92 1.99
N GLU A 28 -5.90 -14.05 2.92
CA GLU A 28 -6.20 -14.20 4.34
C GLU A 28 -7.70 -14.10 4.64
N VAL A 29 -8.41 -13.17 4.00
CA VAL A 29 -9.88 -13.07 4.10
C VAL A 29 -10.56 -14.30 3.51
N PHE A 30 -10.07 -14.80 2.36
CA PHE A 30 -10.58 -16.02 1.73
C PHE A 30 -10.39 -17.26 2.62
N LEU A 31 -9.23 -17.38 3.25
CA LEU A 31 -8.89 -18.48 4.16
C LEU A 31 -9.50 -18.32 5.57
N ASN A 32 -10.29 -17.27 5.80
CA ASN A 32 -10.91 -16.96 7.09
C ASN A 32 -9.92 -16.81 8.25
N ILE A 33 -8.76 -16.20 8.01
CA ILE A 33 -7.78 -15.92 9.06
C ILE A 33 -8.39 -14.95 10.07
N LEU A 34 -8.23 -15.25 11.36
CA LEU A 34 -8.76 -14.42 12.45
C LEU A 34 -7.71 -13.40 12.92
N PRO A 35 -8.14 -12.16 13.18
CA PRO A 35 -9.53 -11.65 13.20
C PRO A 35 -9.99 -11.18 11.81
N LYS A 36 -10.92 -11.90 11.21
CA LYS A 36 -11.39 -11.73 9.82
C LYS A 36 -11.89 -10.31 9.51
N ASP A 37 -12.61 -9.70 10.45
CA ASP A 37 -13.20 -8.37 10.22
C ASP A 37 -12.11 -7.28 10.13
N ILE A 38 -11.02 -7.44 10.88
CA ILE A 38 -9.86 -6.53 10.79
C ILE A 38 -9.19 -6.69 9.42
N PHE A 39 -8.88 -7.90 8.99
CA PHE A 39 -8.28 -8.15 7.67
C PHE A 39 -9.17 -7.65 6.52
N ARG A 40 -10.49 -7.86 6.62
CA ARG A 40 -11.43 -7.34 5.62
C ARG A 40 -11.46 -5.81 5.58
N LYS A 41 -11.44 -5.16 6.74
CA LYS A 41 -11.40 -3.70 6.83
C LYS A 41 -10.14 -3.16 6.16
N ILE A 42 -8.97 -3.69 6.53
CA ILE A 42 -7.69 -3.27 5.96
C ILE A 42 -7.68 -3.54 4.45
N LEU A 43 -8.11 -4.70 3.97
CA LEU A 43 -8.24 -4.99 2.54
C LEU A 43 -9.03 -3.90 1.78
N LEU A 44 -10.14 -3.42 2.33
CA LEU A 44 -10.94 -2.38 1.70
C LEU A 44 -10.20 -1.03 1.68
N GLU A 45 -9.40 -0.75 2.70
CA GLU A 45 -8.56 0.45 2.77
C GLU A 45 -7.42 0.38 1.75
N GLU A 46 -6.72 -0.77 1.60
CA GLU A 46 -5.70 -1.00 0.58
C GLU A 46 -6.25 -0.83 -0.86
N ILE A 47 -7.44 -1.39 -1.14
CA ILE A 47 -8.12 -1.18 -2.42
C ILE A 47 -8.44 0.32 -2.64
N SER A 48 -8.74 1.06 -1.58
CA SER A 48 -8.95 2.51 -1.67
C SER A 48 -7.66 3.26 -1.98
N HIS A 49 -6.53 2.86 -1.36
CA HIS A 49 -5.20 3.43 -1.62
C HIS A 49 -4.81 3.23 -3.09
N GLU A 50 -4.92 2.00 -3.59
CA GLU A 50 -4.65 1.69 -5.00
C GLU A 50 -5.47 2.59 -5.96
N ARG A 51 -6.77 2.74 -5.70
CA ARG A 51 -7.66 3.59 -6.52
C ARG A 51 -7.25 5.06 -6.53
N GLU A 52 -6.84 5.59 -5.38
CA GLU A 52 -6.36 6.98 -5.31
C GLU A 52 -5.04 7.16 -6.06
N LEU A 53 -4.12 6.19 -6.00
CA LEU A 53 -2.89 6.22 -6.80
C LEU A 53 -3.18 6.16 -8.30
N ILE A 54 -4.08 5.28 -8.74
CA ILE A 54 -4.52 5.20 -10.14
C ILE A 54 -5.09 6.55 -10.59
N ARG A 55 -5.95 7.15 -9.78
CA ARG A 55 -6.55 8.44 -10.09
C ARG A 55 -5.52 9.55 -10.24
N ILE A 56 -4.50 9.60 -9.38
CA ILE A 56 -3.41 10.57 -9.51
C ILE A 56 -2.63 10.34 -10.81
N ILE A 57 -2.32 9.08 -11.15
CA ILE A 57 -1.62 8.71 -12.39
C ILE A 57 -2.42 9.14 -13.62
N ASP A 58 -3.75 8.95 -13.60
CA ASP A 58 -4.64 9.36 -14.69
C ASP A 58 -4.72 10.89 -14.82
N GLU A 59 -4.85 11.62 -13.70
CA GLU A 59 -4.86 13.09 -13.68
C GLU A 59 -3.53 13.67 -14.22
N MET A 60 -2.42 12.96 -14.03
CA MET A 60 -1.11 13.32 -14.57
C MET A 60 -0.92 12.91 -16.04
N ASN A 61 -1.90 12.26 -16.66
CA ASN A 61 -1.80 11.66 -18.00
C ASN A 61 -0.60 10.70 -18.15
N TRP A 62 -0.22 10.02 -17.07
CA TRP A 62 0.85 9.04 -17.11
C TRP A 62 0.32 7.67 -17.55
N LYS A 63 0.65 7.29 -18.76
CA LYS A 63 0.28 5.95 -19.28
C LYS A 63 1.20 4.88 -18.68
N LEU A 64 0.61 3.83 -18.16
CA LEU A 64 1.33 2.63 -17.77
C LEU A 64 1.72 1.83 -19.03
N SER A 65 2.95 1.33 -19.06
CA SER A 65 3.37 0.38 -20.11
C SER A 65 2.76 -1.00 -19.88
N GLY A 66 2.66 -1.81 -20.93
CA GLY A 66 2.19 -3.20 -20.80
C GLY A 66 3.01 -4.02 -19.80
N GLN A 67 4.32 -3.76 -19.69
CA GLN A 67 5.19 -4.40 -18.69
C GLN A 67 4.81 -3.99 -17.26
N GLN A 68 4.48 -2.71 -17.01
CA GLN A 68 4.05 -2.23 -15.70
C GLN A 68 2.71 -2.84 -15.30
N VAL A 69 1.75 -2.91 -16.23
CA VAL A 69 0.46 -3.57 -15.99
C VAL A 69 0.65 -5.06 -15.67
N LEU A 70 1.53 -5.75 -16.39
CA LEU A 70 1.86 -7.15 -16.10
C LEU A 70 2.50 -7.30 -14.72
N LEU A 71 3.42 -6.40 -14.35
CA LEU A 71 4.09 -6.42 -13.07
C LEU A 71 3.11 -6.24 -11.91
N LEU A 72 2.13 -5.32 -12.02
CA LEU A 72 1.06 -5.15 -11.03
C LEU A 72 0.32 -6.48 -10.81
N LYS A 73 -0.19 -7.09 -11.88
CA LYS A 73 -0.90 -8.38 -11.79
C LYS A 73 -0.05 -9.49 -11.17
N LEU A 74 1.23 -9.57 -11.52
CA LEU A 74 2.14 -10.57 -10.95
C LEU A 74 2.37 -10.35 -9.45
N ASN A 75 2.47 -9.09 -9.01
CA ASN A 75 2.62 -8.78 -7.59
C ASN A 75 1.37 -9.13 -6.78
N ARG A 76 0.17 -8.95 -7.34
CA ARG A 76 -1.06 -9.40 -6.69
C ARG A 76 -1.09 -10.92 -6.51
N ILE A 77 -0.69 -11.68 -7.54
CA ILE A 77 -0.58 -13.15 -7.46
C ILE A 77 0.50 -13.56 -6.43
N LEU A 78 1.64 -12.87 -6.42
CA LEU A 78 2.69 -13.09 -5.42
C LEU A 78 2.17 -12.80 -4.00
N GLY A 79 1.41 -11.72 -3.83
CA GLY A 79 0.73 -11.38 -2.58
C GLY A 79 -0.18 -12.52 -2.11
N TRP A 80 -1.00 -13.08 -3.00
CA TRP A 80 -1.82 -14.26 -2.71
C TRP A 80 -0.98 -15.43 -2.18
N GLY A 81 0.14 -15.75 -2.83
CA GLY A 81 1.07 -16.78 -2.38
C GLY A 81 1.62 -16.52 -0.97
N ILE A 82 1.99 -15.26 -0.69
CA ILE A 82 2.47 -14.83 0.64
C ILE A 82 1.34 -14.97 1.67
N GLY A 83 0.12 -14.52 1.39
CA GLY A 83 -1.02 -14.63 2.30
C GLY A 83 -1.36 -16.08 2.66
N ILE A 84 -1.25 -17.01 1.69
CA ILE A 84 -1.39 -18.44 1.97
C ILE A 84 -0.29 -18.91 2.94
N LEU A 85 0.96 -18.52 2.73
CA LEU A 85 2.07 -18.87 3.64
C LEU A 85 1.86 -18.28 5.04
N LEU A 86 1.40 -17.03 5.14
CA LEU A 86 1.10 -16.38 6.41
C LEU A 86 -0.02 -17.10 7.18
N SER A 87 -0.94 -17.77 6.47
CA SER A 87 -2.06 -18.48 7.08
C SER A 87 -1.64 -19.73 7.88
N ILE A 88 -0.47 -20.29 7.59
CA ILE A 88 0.04 -21.53 8.22
C ILE A 88 1.11 -21.28 9.30
N ILE A 89 1.62 -20.06 9.43
CA ILE A 89 2.59 -19.72 10.48
C ILE A 89 1.87 -19.29 11.77
N PRO A 90 2.59 -19.28 12.93
CA PRO A 90 2.02 -18.77 14.17
C PRO A 90 1.48 -17.34 14.02
N LYS A 91 0.26 -17.08 14.51
CA LYS A 91 -0.44 -15.78 14.37
C LYS A 91 0.42 -14.58 14.78
N ARG A 92 1.18 -14.72 15.86
CA ARG A 92 2.08 -13.67 16.31
C ARG A 92 3.09 -13.27 15.24
N LEU A 93 3.68 -14.22 14.55
CA LEU A 93 4.64 -13.95 13.46
C LEU A 93 3.94 -13.33 12.24
N CYS A 94 2.72 -13.80 11.91
CA CYS A 94 1.89 -13.20 10.88
C CYS A 94 1.64 -11.71 11.19
N PHE A 95 1.22 -11.37 12.41
CA PHE A 95 0.96 -9.97 12.80
C PHE A 95 2.23 -9.12 12.82
N ILE A 96 3.38 -9.66 13.23
CA ILE A 96 4.68 -8.96 13.14
C ILE A 96 5.06 -8.69 11.68
N PHE A 97 4.81 -9.64 10.78
CA PHE A 97 5.04 -9.45 9.35
C PHE A 97 4.20 -8.28 8.82
N HIS A 98 2.89 -8.27 9.09
CA HIS A 98 2.01 -7.17 8.69
C HIS A 98 2.45 -5.84 9.31
N GLN A 99 2.68 -5.79 10.62
CA GLN A 99 3.17 -4.58 11.28
C GLN A 99 4.40 -3.99 10.58
N THR A 100 5.35 -4.83 10.21
CA THR A 100 6.58 -4.41 9.52
C THR A 100 6.28 -3.90 8.11
N GLY A 101 5.36 -4.56 7.40
CA GLY A 101 4.90 -4.14 6.07
C GLY A 101 4.26 -2.76 6.10
N GLU A 102 3.34 -2.52 7.03
CA GLU A 102 2.62 -1.25 7.17
C GLU A 102 3.57 -0.09 7.57
N ILE A 103 4.54 -0.35 8.46
CA ILE A 103 5.59 0.65 8.77
C ILE A 103 6.39 1.02 7.53
N LYS A 104 6.74 0.02 6.72
CA LYS A 104 7.47 0.26 5.46
C LYS A 104 6.61 1.07 4.49
N ALA A 105 5.34 0.71 4.31
CA ALA A 105 4.40 1.41 3.44
C ALA A 105 4.27 2.88 3.86
N ALA A 106 3.97 3.16 5.13
CA ALA A 106 3.91 4.53 5.66
C ALA A 106 5.18 5.33 5.34
N ASN A 107 6.37 4.73 5.54
CA ASN A 107 7.65 5.39 5.26
C ASN A 107 7.86 5.67 3.76
N ASP A 108 7.41 4.79 2.88
CA ASP A 108 7.56 4.98 1.43
C ASP A 108 6.62 6.10 0.93
N TYR A 109 5.40 6.23 1.49
CA TYR A 109 4.52 7.38 1.26
C TYR A 109 5.10 8.71 1.80
N ILE A 110 5.70 8.70 2.99
CA ILE A 110 6.40 9.87 3.56
C ILE A 110 7.54 10.32 2.66
N LYS A 111 8.34 9.39 2.11
CA LYS A 111 9.40 9.69 1.14
C LYS A 111 8.86 10.33 -0.13
N LEU A 112 7.76 9.79 -0.68
CA LEU A 112 7.11 10.39 -1.85
C LEU A 112 6.64 11.81 -1.56
N LYS A 113 5.95 12.02 -0.43
CA LYS A 113 5.48 13.35 -0.02
C LYS A 113 6.64 14.33 0.10
N SER A 114 7.72 13.93 0.79
CA SER A 114 8.93 14.75 0.92
C SER A 114 9.56 15.07 -0.42
N PHE A 115 9.57 14.12 -1.36
CA PHE A 115 10.07 14.35 -2.72
C PHE A 115 9.22 15.39 -3.48
N ILE A 116 7.89 15.34 -3.34
CA ILE A 116 6.98 16.33 -3.94
C ILE A 116 7.23 17.71 -3.35
N ASP A 117 7.39 17.81 -2.02
CA ASP A 117 7.65 19.08 -1.33
C ASP A 117 8.97 19.73 -1.77
N GLN A 118 10.04 18.95 -1.86
CA GLN A 118 11.37 19.44 -2.23
C GLN A 118 11.45 19.99 -3.67
N HIS A 119 10.61 19.50 -4.58
CA HIS A 119 10.70 19.82 -6.00
C HIS A 119 9.61 20.77 -6.49
N ASN A 120 8.70 21.23 -5.61
CA ASN A 120 7.53 22.06 -5.97
C ASN A 120 6.81 21.55 -7.23
N TYR A 121 6.60 20.24 -7.31
CA TYR A 121 6.36 19.52 -8.56
C TYR A 121 5.01 19.81 -9.20
N PHE A 122 4.01 20.13 -8.42
CA PHE A 122 2.65 20.38 -8.88
C PHE A 122 2.29 21.86 -8.79
N GLU A 123 1.40 22.31 -9.67
CA GLU A 123 0.68 23.56 -9.45
C GLU A 123 -0.04 23.51 -8.10
N SER A 124 -0.23 24.65 -7.44
CA SER A 124 -0.65 24.76 -6.04
C SER A 124 -1.86 23.90 -5.67
N PHE A 125 -2.88 23.88 -6.55
CA PHE A 125 -4.11 23.12 -6.30
C PHE A 125 -3.88 21.60 -6.36
N LEU A 126 -3.22 21.09 -7.38
CA LEU A 126 -2.94 19.67 -7.53
C LEU A 126 -1.98 19.18 -6.44
N SER A 127 -1.00 20.02 -6.08
CA SER A 127 -0.09 19.74 -4.95
C SER A 127 -0.86 19.51 -3.66
N THR A 128 -1.77 20.41 -3.31
CA THR A 128 -2.58 20.31 -2.09
C THR A 128 -3.43 19.05 -2.10
N LYS A 129 -4.10 18.74 -3.22
CA LYS A 129 -4.93 17.55 -3.37
C LYS A 129 -4.12 16.26 -3.17
N VAL A 130 -2.99 16.13 -3.89
CA VAL A 130 -2.12 14.93 -3.79
C VAL A 130 -1.59 14.77 -2.39
N LYS A 131 -1.11 15.85 -1.76
CA LYS A 131 -0.60 15.80 -0.37
C LYS A 131 -1.68 15.37 0.62
N THR A 132 -2.91 15.86 0.48
CA THR A 132 -4.03 15.45 1.33
C THR A 132 -4.33 13.95 1.19
N ILE A 133 -4.30 13.42 -0.03
CA ILE A 133 -4.47 11.98 -0.27
C ILE A 133 -3.33 11.19 0.39
N LEU A 134 -2.08 11.60 0.17
CA LEU A 134 -0.92 10.93 0.76
C LEU A 134 -0.95 10.98 2.31
N ASP A 135 -1.35 12.10 2.91
CA ASP A 135 -1.48 12.23 4.36
C ASP A 135 -2.51 11.25 4.93
N LYS A 136 -3.66 11.10 4.24
CA LYS A 136 -4.68 10.13 4.63
C LYS A 136 -4.18 8.69 4.55
N ILE A 137 -3.47 8.35 3.47
CA ILE A 137 -2.88 7.01 3.33
C ILE A 137 -1.85 6.76 4.42
N ILE A 138 -0.93 7.70 4.66
CA ILE A 138 0.08 7.59 5.73
C ILE A 138 -0.57 7.38 7.12
N GLU A 139 -1.69 8.05 7.40
CA GLU A 139 -2.42 7.87 8.64
C GLU A 139 -3.02 6.46 8.74
N ASN A 140 -3.63 5.95 7.66
CA ASN A 140 -4.16 4.59 7.61
C ASN A 140 -3.07 3.54 7.82
N GLU A 141 -1.94 3.64 7.12
CA GLU A 141 -0.81 2.70 7.26
C GLU A 141 -0.29 2.64 8.71
N LYS A 142 -0.19 3.79 9.37
CA LYS A 142 0.19 3.86 10.79
C LYS A 142 -0.84 3.17 11.68
N LEU A 143 -2.13 3.37 11.42
CA LEU A 143 -3.22 2.75 12.16
C LEU A 143 -3.22 1.22 11.95
N HIS A 144 -2.97 0.73 10.73
CA HIS A 144 -2.80 -0.68 10.44
C HIS A 144 -1.64 -1.26 11.24
N SER A 145 -0.48 -0.61 11.19
CA SER A 145 0.70 -1.01 11.97
C SER A 145 0.42 -1.10 13.48
N ASP A 146 -0.26 -0.10 14.06
CA ASP A 146 -0.63 -0.08 15.48
C ASP A 146 -1.64 -1.20 15.81
N THR A 147 -2.56 -1.49 14.90
CA THR A 147 -3.51 -2.60 15.01
C THR A 147 -2.77 -3.93 15.10
N PHE A 148 -1.86 -4.21 14.19
CA PHE A 148 -1.08 -5.45 14.20
C PHE A 148 -0.12 -5.55 15.37
N ARG A 149 0.46 -4.44 15.82
CA ARG A 149 1.25 -4.38 17.06
C ARG A 149 0.43 -4.83 18.27
N THR A 150 -0.79 -4.32 18.38
CA THR A 150 -1.72 -4.69 19.47
C THR A 150 -2.13 -6.16 19.39
N LEU A 151 -2.45 -6.66 18.19
CA LEU A 151 -2.78 -8.06 17.98
C LEU A 151 -1.61 -8.99 18.31
N SER A 152 -0.38 -8.63 17.93
CA SER A 152 0.80 -9.43 18.22
C SER A 152 1.13 -9.49 19.72
N ALA A 153 0.88 -8.40 20.46
CA ALA A 153 1.08 -8.34 21.91
C ALA A 153 0.06 -9.19 22.69
N ASN A 154 -1.15 -9.35 22.17
CA ASN A 154 -2.24 -10.07 22.84
C ASN A 154 -2.27 -11.59 22.55
N GLN A 155 -1.22 -12.14 21.92
CA GLN A 155 -1.09 -13.58 21.59
C GLN A 155 -0.29 -14.37 22.67
N PHE A 156 -0.46 -14.06 23.94
CA PHE A 156 0.09 -14.82 25.08
C PHE A 156 -0.94 -15.67 25.76
#